data_8f0f5f1a170714f4d06b5dc3e489260d
#
_entry.id   8f0f5f1a170714f4d06b5dc3e489260d
#
_cell.length_a   1.000
_cell.length_b   1.000
_cell.length_c   1.000
_cell.angle_alpha   90.00
_cell.angle_beta   90.00
_cell.angle_gamma   90.00
#
_symmetry.space_group_name_H-M   'P 1'
#
loop_
_entity.id
_entity.type
_entity.pdbx_description
1 polymer ?
#
loop_
_entity_poly.entity_id
_entity_poly.type
_entity_poly.pdbx_seq_one_letter_code
_entity_poly.pdbx_strand_id
1 'polypeptide(L)'
;MALIFTNEKCIGCNKCIHVCSCMGANIFTVKDGKNRIEVDEKKCIACGACIDACEHNAREFKDDTNYFFNDLKRGANISVLVAPALKANYPDIYKNILGALKKMGVNHMISVSFGADITTWGYLNYIKEYDFKGGISQPCPAVVGYIERYLPKLIPKLFPVQSPLMCAAIYVKKYMGIKDKLAFISPCIAKKLEIDDPNNENYVNYNVTFSHLIDYMKKHNIKGEEYTDEIEYGLGSIYPLPGGLKQNVQWFLGDDIFIRQMEGEKRMYHYLEQNKDSIANNRVKYLFVDALNCESGCIYGTGIESSKLNNDNNLSSLIDIKEQSKKNGIRSAWSKKLKPAQRLKRLNKQFSKLNLNDFIRKYTDRSKQCQYHIPNVTELNRIFLDMGKEKEEERKINCSCCGYETCRDMAVAIYNHFSHKNNCIYYIKKQVEEEQLKTLQQAEDIKKQKEELLYAVEKINDEFSGLYVSVDQMSKENDANAEETSGISGEMQV
;
A
#
# COMPACT_ATOMS: atom_id res chain seq x y z
N MET A 1 -5.09 -14.63 -2.46
CA MET A 1 -4.82 -13.98 -1.14
C MET A 1 -4.00 -12.75 -1.43
N ALA A 2 -4.44 -11.58 -0.94
CA ALA A 2 -3.81 -10.30 -1.23
C ALA A 2 -2.31 -10.29 -0.87
N LEU A 3 -1.47 -9.68 -1.73
CA LEU A 3 -0.05 -9.49 -1.45
C LEU A 3 0.16 -8.63 -0.21
N ILE A 4 -0.65 -7.57 -0.05
CA ILE A 4 -0.68 -6.72 1.14
C ILE A 4 -1.92 -7.07 1.95
N PHE A 5 -1.78 -7.24 3.24
CA PHE A 5 -2.88 -7.61 4.14
C PHE A 5 -2.81 -6.87 5.47
N THR A 6 -3.88 -6.96 6.25
CA THR A 6 -4.00 -6.33 7.56
C THR A 6 -3.93 -7.39 8.65
N ASN A 7 -3.08 -7.18 9.65
CA ASN A 7 -2.99 -8.02 10.85
C ASN A 7 -3.89 -7.48 11.99
N GLU A 8 -3.82 -8.10 13.16
CA GLU A 8 -4.68 -7.82 14.33
C GLU A 8 -4.43 -6.46 14.99
N LYS A 9 -3.29 -5.82 14.73
CA LYS A 9 -2.90 -4.53 15.31
C LYS A 9 -3.64 -3.34 14.70
N CYS A 10 -4.49 -3.58 13.69
CA CYS A 10 -5.22 -2.51 13.04
C CYS A 10 -6.28 -1.90 13.94
N ILE A 11 -6.25 -0.59 14.12
CA ILE A 11 -7.20 0.19 14.91
C ILE A 11 -8.17 1.03 14.06
N GLY A 12 -8.11 0.90 12.72
CA GLY A 12 -8.99 1.66 11.83
C GLY A 12 -8.65 3.16 11.73
N CYS A 13 -7.39 3.56 11.91
CA CYS A 13 -6.98 4.99 11.89
C CYS A 13 -7.04 5.68 10.52
N ASN A 14 -7.35 4.95 9.45
CA ASN A 14 -7.53 5.45 8.07
C ASN A 14 -6.28 6.01 7.35
N LYS A 15 -5.09 6.04 7.95
CA LYS A 15 -3.87 6.51 7.28
C LYS A 15 -3.61 5.78 5.96
N CYS A 16 -3.86 4.46 5.93
CA CYS A 16 -3.70 3.63 4.74
C CYS A 16 -4.73 3.94 3.63
N ILE A 17 -5.94 4.44 3.96
CA ILE A 17 -6.91 4.94 2.98
C ILE A 17 -6.38 6.27 2.42
N HIS A 18 -5.89 7.16 3.29
CA HIS A 18 -5.44 8.50 2.93
C HIS A 18 -4.29 8.50 1.92
N VAL A 19 -3.33 7.57 2.06
CA VAL A 19 -2.18 7.49 1.14
C VAL A 19 -2.45 6.67 -0.12
N CYS A 20 -3.60 5.99 -0.21
CA CYS A 20 -3.90 5.10 -1.32
C CYS A 20 -4.46 5.86 -2.53
N SER A 21 -3.77 5.77 -3.67
CA SER A 21 -4.25 6.34 -4.94
C SER A 21 -5.34 5.49 -5.62
N CYS A 22 -5.64 4.30 -5.08
CA CYS A 22 -6.56 3.34 -5.67
C CYS A 22 -7.89 3.34 -4.90
N MET A 23 -8.92 3.98 -5.44
CA MET A 23 -10.26 4.00 -4.83
C MET A 23 -10.77 2.58 -4.60
N GLY A 24 -11.17 2.28 -3.37
CA GLY A 24 -11.73 0.99 -2.97
C GLY A 24 -10.69 -0.14 -2.80
N ALA A 25 -9.38 0.12 -2.94
CA ALA A 25 -8.36 -0.88 -2.63
C ALA A 25 -8.16 -1.06 -1.11
N ASN A 26 -8.44 -0.04 -0.32
CA ASN A 26 -8.52 -0.11 1.14
C ASN A 26 -9.98 0.11 1.55
N ILE A 27 -10.58 -0.87 2.20
CA ILE A 27 -12.00 -0.90 2.56
C ILE A 27 -12.13 -0.81 4.08
N PHE A 28 -12.92 0.15 4.55
CA PHE A 28 -13.29 0.23 5.96
C PHE A 28 -14.32 -0.84 6.30
N THR A 29 -14.01 -1.64 7.33
CA THR A 29 -14.88 -2.70 7.84
C THR A 29 -15.01 -2.62 9.36
N VAL A 30 -16.07 -3.20 9.88
CA VAL A 30 -16.23 -3.42 11.33
C VAL A 30 -16.20 -4.92 11.58
N LYS A 31 -15.24 -5.39 12.34
CA LYS A 31 -15.09 -6.79 12.72
C LYS A 31 -15.00 -6.92 14.23
N ASP A 32 -15.85 -7.75 14.81
CA ASP A 32 -15.94 -7.96 16.27
C ASP A 32 -16.08 -6.63 17.05
N GLY A 33 -16.90 -5.70 16.53
CA GLY A 33 -17.11 -4.37 17.09
C GLY A 33 -15.93 -3.40 16.95
N LYS A 34 -14.84 -3.79 16.27
CA LYS A 34 -13.65 -2.95 16.05
C LYS A 34 -13.55 -2.47 14.61
N ASN A 35 -13.19 -1.22 14.45
CA ASN A 35 -12.89 -0.64 13.15
C ASN A 35 -11.60 -1.25 12.58
N ARG A 36 -11.64 -1.61 11.30
CA ARG A 36 -10.52 -2.26 10.61
C ARG A 36 -10.49 -1.82 9.14
N ILE A 37 -9.31 -1.81 8.55
CA ILE A 37 -9.17 -1.54 7.11
C ILE A 37 -8.64 -2.79 6.44
N GLU A 38 -9.38 -3.32 5.48
CA GLU A 38 -9.00 -4.50 4.70
C GLU A 38 -8.54 -4.13 3.29
N VAL A 39 -7.83 -5.04 2.61
CA VAL A 39 -7.32 -4.82 1.26
C VAL A 39 -8.11 -5.65 0.25
N ASP A 40 -8.66 -5.00 -0.76
CA ASP A 40 -9.19 -5.65 -1.96
C ASP A 40 -8.03 -5.92 -2.94
N GLU A 41 -7.65 -7.19 -3.09
CA GLU A 41 -6.53 -7.61 -3.94
C GLU A 41 -6.73 -7.29 -5.42
N LYS A 42 -7.98 -7.25 -5.90
CA LYS A 42 -8.30 -6.95 -7.30
C LYS A 42 -8.01 -5.49 -7.64
N LYS A 43 -8.23 -4.60 -6.68
CA LYS A 43 -8.02 -3.15 -6.80
C LYS A 43 -6.62 -2.71 -6.39
N CYS A 44 -5.95 -3.47 -5.53
CA CYS A 44 -4.63 -3.15 -5.03
C CYS A 44 -3.55 -3.32 -6.10
N ILE A 45 -2.65 -2.34 -6.23
CA ILE A 45 -1.48 -2.36 -7.12
C ILE A 45 -0.19 -2.74 -6.41
N ALA A 46 -0.28 -3.15 -5.16
CA ALA A 46 0.85 -3.56 -4.30
C ALA A 46 1.98 -2.50 -4.21
N CYS A 47 1.65 -1.22 -4.30
CA CYS A 47 2.63 -0.13 -4.27
C CYS A 47 3.37 0.01 -2.93
N GLY A 48 2.80 -0.46 -1.81
CA GLY A 48 3.42 -0.43 -0.49
C GLY A 48 3.14 0.83 0.34
N ALA A 49 2.63 1.92 -0.24
CA ALA A 49 2.39 3.18 0.48
C ALA A 49 1.61 3.03 1.80
N CYS A 50 0.66 2.09 1.85
CA CYS A 50 -0.11 1.82 3.06
C CYS A 50 0.69 1.08 4.15
N ILE A 51 1.81 0.42 3.80
CA ILE A 51 2.74 -0.19 4.75
C ILE A 51 3.58 0.91 5.38
N ASP A 52 4.16 1.78 4.56
CA ASP A 52 5.02 2.88 5.01
C ASP A 52 4.26 3.88 5.89
N ALA A 53 2.97 4.11 5.60
CA ALA A 53 2.11 4.99 6.38
C ALA A 53 1.59 4.37 7.69
N CYS A 54 1.78 3.07 7.93
CA CYS A 54 1.18 2.39 9.07
C CYS A 54 2.05 2.43 10.33
N GLU A 55 1.83 3.40 11.21
CA GLU A 55 2.54 3.53 12.50
C GLU A 55 2.21 2.41 13.51
N HIS A 56 1.17 1.61 13.24
CA HIS A 56 0.75 0.52 14.11
C HIS A 56 1.35 -0.84 13.74
N ASN A 57 2.20 -0.90 12.71
CA ASN A 57 2.72 -2.15 12.14
C ASN A 57 1.58 -3.16 11.85
N ALA A 58 0.43 -2.64 11.40
CA ALA A 58 -0.76 -3.43 11.11
C ALA A 58 -0.85 -3.84 9.63
N ARG A 59 0.03 -3.30 8.78
CA ARG A 59 0.12 -3.64 7.37
C ARG A 59 1.35 -4.49 7.11
N GLU A 60 1.13 -5.64 6.51
CA GLU A 60 2.16 -6.60 6.15
C GLU A 60 2.02 -7.01 4.69
N PHE A 61 3.05 -7.64 4.15
CA PHE A 61 3.02 -8.22 2.81
C PHE A 61 3.56 -9.64 2.80
N LYS A 62 3.24 -10.37 1.74
CA LYS A 62 3.76 -11.70 1.45
C LYS A 62 4.68 -11.64 0.25
N ASP A 63 5.74 -12.44 0.28
CA ASP A 63 6.60 -12.72 -0.85
C ASP A 63 6.94 -14.22 -0.90
N ASP A 64 7.83 -14.61 -1.77
CA ASP A 64 8.18 -16.01 -1.98
C ASP A 64 9.43 -16.46 -1.21
N THR A 65 9.94 -15.66 -0.26
CA THR A 65 11.19 -15.94 0.46
C THR A 65 11.19 -17.33 1.10
N ASN A 66 10.11 -17.69 1.81
CA ASN A 66 10.02 -19.01 2.45
C ASN A 66 9.94 -20.16 1.43
N TYR A 67 9.23 -19.98 0.32
CA TYR A 67 9.15 -20.98 -0.76
C TYR A 67 10.51 -21.15 -1.43
N PHE A 68 11.21 -20.07 -1.73
CA PHE A 68 12.55 -20.05 -2.30
C PHE A 68 13.54 -20.87 -1.44
N PHE A 69 13.62 -20.57 -0.15
CA PHE A 69 14.53 -21.28 0.73
C PHE A 69 14.14 -22.74 0.97
N ASN A 70 12.85 -23.04 1.01
CA ASN A 70 12.38 -24.42 1.15
C ASN A 70 12.73 -25.26 -0.09
N ASP A 71 12.60 -24.70 -1.29
CA ASP A 71 12.95 -25.39 -2.52
C ASP A 71 14.47 -25.56 -2.65
N LEU A 72 15.29 -24.55 -2.24
CA LEU A 72 16.75 -24.72 -2.15
C LEU A 72 17.16 -25.87 -1.22
N LYS A 73 16.56 -25.93 -0.03
CA LYS A 73 16.83 -27.03 0.93
C LYS A 73 16.46 -28.42 0.39
N ARG A 74 15.49 -28.47 -0.52
CA ARG A 74 15.07 -29.72 -1.21
C ARG A 74 15.93 -30.05 -2.42
N GLY A 75 16.97 -29.25 -2.71
CA GLY A 75 17.89 -29.47 -3.84
C GLY A 75 17.35 -29.03 -5.20
N ALA A 76 16.38 -28.12 -5.24
CA ALA A 76 15.91 -27.56 -6.49
C ALA A 76 17.00 -26.74 -7.18
N ASN A 77 17.14 -26.87 -8.50
CA ASN A 77 18.03 -26.04 -9.31
C ASN A 77 17.47 -24.61 -9.41
N ILE A 78 18.09 -23.67 -8.73
CA ILE A 78 17.67 -22.27 -8.69
C ILE A 78 18.85 -21.36 -9.00
N SER A 79 18.62 -20.40 -9.90
CA SER A 79 19.50 -19.27 -10.17
C SER A 79 18.84 -17.96 -9.74
N VAL A 80 19.63 -16.96 -9.33
CA VAL A 80 19.09 -15.69 -8.85
C VAL A 80 19.39 -14.55 -9.80
N LEU A 81 18.39 -13.68 -9.96
CA LEU A 81 18.50 -12.38 -10.62
C LEU A 81 18.58 -11.33 -9.51
N VAL A 82 19.67 -10.57 -9.47
CA VAL A 82 19.96 -9.66 -8.36
C VAL A 82 19.75 -8.21 -8.79
N ALA A 83 18.86 -7.50 -8.10
CA ALA A 83 18.66 -6.08 -8.33
C ALA A 83 19.91 -5.28 -7.90
N PRO A 84 20.37 -4.29 -8.68
CA PRO A 84 21.54 -3.46 -8.34
C PRO A 84 21.34 -2.68 -7.03
N ALA A 85 20.12 -2.45 -6.63
CA ALA A 85 19.76 -1.85 -5.35
C ALA A 85 20.27 -2.68 -4.13
N LEU A 86 20.56 -3.99 -4.28
CA LEU A 86 21.14 -4.80 -3.19
C LEU A 86 22.49 -4.26 -2.78
N LYS A 87 23.39 -3.99 -3.74
CA LYS A 87 24.70 -3.43 -3.45
C LYS A 87 24.60 -2.04 -2.82
N ALA A 88 23.65 -1.22 -3.28
CA ALA A 88 23.42 0.11 -2.74
C ALA A 88 22.95 0.09 -1.29
N ASN A 89 22.03 -0.83 -0.95
CA ASN A 89 21.48 -0.93 0.41
C ASN A 89 22.39 -1.67 1.39
N TYR A 90 23.27 -2.55 0.90
CA TYR A 90 24.13 -3.39 1.73
C TYR A 90 25.59 -3.40 1.24
N PRO A 91 26.23 -2.23 1.05
CA PRO A 91 27.55 -2.13 0.43
C PRO A 91 28.62 -2.98 1.12
N ASP A 92 28.55 -3.08 2.47
CA ASP A 92 29.55 -3.78 3.26
C ASP A 92 29.34 -5.30 3.29
N ILE A 93 28.12 -5.77 3.10
CA ILE A 93 27.77 -7.19 3.28
C ILE A 93 27.16 -7.86 2.05
N TYR A 94 26.94 -7.14 0.94
CA TYR A 94 26.26 -7.73 -0.21
C TYR A 94 26.98 -8.94 -0.78
N LYS A 95 28.32 -8.93 -0.76
CA LYS A 95 29.15 -10.08 -1.19
C LYS A 95 28.95 -11.30 -0.30
N ASN A 96 28.84 -11.07 1.02
CA ASN A 96 28.55 -12.13 1.98
C ASN A 96 27.13 -12.69 1.82
N ILE A 97 26.16 -11.83 1.48
CA ILE A 97 24.79 -12.28 1.13
C ILE A 97 24.86 -13.21 -0.08
N LEU A 98 25.57 -12.83 -1.13
CA LEU A 98 25.73 -13.65 -2.34
C LEU A 98 26.46 -14.95 -2.04
N GLY A 99 27.54 -14.91 -1.26
CA GLY A 99 28.27 -16.08 -0.82
C GLY A 99 27.42 -17.06 0.02
N ALA A 100 26.55 -16.52 0.87
CA ALA A 100 25.59 -17.32 1.62
C ALA A 100 24.58 -18.03 0.69
N LEU A 101 24.04 -17.32 -0.31
CA LEU A 101 23.16 -17.91 -1.32
C LEU A 101 23.89 -19.01 -2.13
N LYS A 102 25.16 -18.80 -2.50
CA LYS A 102 25.99 -19.80 -3.19
C LYS A 102 26.17 -21.05 -2.34
N LYS A 103 26.53 -20.86 -1.05
CA LYS A 103 26.67 -21.97 -0.10
C LYS A 103 25.40 -22.77 0.10
N MET A 104 24.23 -22.14 -0.05
CA MET A 104 22.92 -22.78 0.03
C MET A 104 22.51 -23.51 -1.25
N GLY A 105 23.31 -23.47 -2.32
CA GLY A 105 23.05 -24.22 -3.55
C GLY A 105 22.48 -23.41 -4.69
N VAL A 106 22.52 -22.05 -4.64
CA VAL A 106 22.20 -21.22 -5.80
C VAL A 106 23.23 -21.47 -6.91
N ASN A 107 22.76 -21.80 -8.12
CA ASN A 107 23.62 -22.15 -9.25
C ASN A 107 24.33 -20.92 -9.84
N HIS A 108 23.54 -19.94 -10.32
CA HIS A 108 24.05 -18.73 -10.95
C HIS A 108 23.47 -17.47 -10.28
N MET A 109 24.26 -16.39 -10.28
CA MET A 109 23.88 -15.08 -9.80
C MET A 109 24.10 -14.06 -10.91
N ILE A 110 23.02 -13.45 -11.40
CA ILE A 110 23.04 -12.60 -12.58
C ILE A 110 22.50 -11.21 -12.21
N SER A 111 23.24 -10.17 -12.57
CA SER A 111 22.80 -8.79 -12.34
C SER A 111 21.65 -8.40 -13.25
N VAL A 112 20.59 -7.84 -12.67
CA VAL A 112 19.48 -7.22 -13.43
C VAL A 112 19.92 -5.92 -14.12
N SER A 113 21.08 -5.37 -13.78
CA SER A 113 21.68 -4.25 -14.54
C SER A 113 21.87 -4.60 -16.02
N PHE A 114 22.27 -5.83 -16.32
CA PHE A 114 22.38 -6.31 -17.69
C PHE A 114 21.02 -6.37 -18.39
N GLY A 115 19.99 -6.81 -17.69
CA GLY A 115 18.61 -6.75 -18.19
C GLY A 115 18.12 -5.32 -18.45
N ALA A 116 18.56 -4.35 -17.63
CA ALA A 116 18.27 -2.94 -17.83
C ALA A 116 18.96 -2.38 -19.10
N ASP A 117 20.17 -2.84 -19.42
CA ASP A 117 20.83 -2.50 -20.66
C ASP A 117 20.07 -3.06 -21.89
N ILE A 118 19.54 -4.30 -21.80
CA ILE A 118 18.65 -4.88 -22.82
C ILE A 118 17.36 -4.06 -22.94
N THR A 119 16.75 -3.67 -21.81
CA THR A 119 15.55 -2.81 -21.80
C THR A 119 15.83 -1.49 -22.51
N THR A 120 16.95 -0.84 -22.21
CA THR A 120 17.38 0.41 -22.90
C THR A 120 17.54 0.18 -24.40
N TRP A 121 18.23 -0.90 -24.80
CA TRP A 121 18.39 -1.29 -26.21
C TRP A 121 17.02 -1.50 -26.88
N GLY A 122 16.09 -2.17 -26.20
CA GLY A 122 14.73 -2.38 -26.69
C GLY A 122 13.97 -1.07 -26.89
N TYR A 123 14.05 -0.14 -25.93
CA TYR A 123 13.46 1.20 -26.05
C TYR A 123 13.99 1.95 -27.28
N LEU A 124 15.31 2.03 -27.41
CA LEU A 124 15.96 2.77 -28.50
C LEU A 124 15.58 2.22 -29.87
N ASN A 125 15.53 0.90 -30.02
CA ASN A 125 15.14 0.27 -31.29
C ASN A 125 13.63 0.42 -31.53
N TYR A 126 12.79 0.26 -30.52
CA TYR A 126 11.35 0.44 -30.68
C TYR A 126 10.98 1.88 -31.04
N ILE A 127 11.59 2.88 -30.39
CA ILE A 127 11.42 4.30 -30.73
C ILE A 127 11.77 4.54 -32.18
N LYS A 128 12.90 3.99 -32.65
CA LYS A 128 13.37 4.18 -34.00
C LYS A 128 12.49 3.49 -35.07
N GLU A 129 12.05 2.27 -34.77
CA GLU A 129 11.27 1.44 -35.72
C GLU A 129 9.83 1.95 -35.88
N TYR A 130 9.20 2.40 -34.77
CA TYR A 130 7.78 2.78 -34.75
C TYR A 130 7.55 4.30 -34.59
N ASP A 131 8.58 5.15 -34.63
CA ASP A 131 8.52 6.61 -34.29
C ASP A 131 7.70 6.87 -33.01
N PHE A 132 7.86 6.00 -32.00
CA PHE A 132 7.04 6.00 -30.79
C PHE A 132 7.36 7.20 -29.91
N LYS A 133 6.33 8.03 -29.64
CA LYS A 133 6.41 9.27 -28.85
C LYS A 133 5.25 9.38 -27.86
N GLY A 134 5.46 10.17 -26.81
CA GLY A 134 4.44 10.40 -25.78
C GLY A 134 4.13 9.12 -24.98
N GLY A 135 5.11 8.23 -24.82
CA GLY A 135 4.96 6.98 -24.10
C GLY A 135 5.03 7.15 -22.57
N ILE A 136 4.81 6.03 -21.89
CA ILE A 136 4.97 5.90 -20.41
C ILE A 136 5.88 4.71 -20.17
N SER A 137 6.88 4.87 -19.30
CA SER A 137 7.79 3.78 -18.96
C SER A 137 7.10 2.69 -18.13
N GLN A 138 7.53 1.44 -18.31
CA GLN A 138 6.90 0.25 -17.71
C GLN A 138 7.78 -0.55 -16.72
N PRO A 139 9.00 -0.16 -16.33
CA PRO A 139 9.79 -0.94 -15.38
C PRO A 139 9.14 -1.07 -14.00
N CYS A 140 8.28 -0.11 -13.63
CA CYS A 140 7.56 -0.12 -12.37
C CYS A 140 6.22 -0.87 -12.47
N PRO A 141 6.06 -2.06 -11.85
CA PRO A 141 4.81 -2.82 -11.95
C PRO A 141 3.63 -2.16 -11.26
N ALA A 142 3.84 -1.30 -10.25
CA ALA A 142 2.76 -0.54 -9.65
C ALA A 142 2.18 0.49 -10.64
N VAL A 143 3.03 1.16 -11.43
CA VAL A 143 2.59 2.08 -12.50
C VAL A 143 1.79 1.34 -13.57
N VAL A 144 2.32 0.21 -14.04
CA VAL A 144 1.61 -0.65 -15.01
C VAL A 144 0.28 -1.11 -14.44
N GLY A 145 0.29 -1.64 -13.21
CA GLY A 145 -0.91 -2.12 -12.53
C GLY A 145 -1.96 -1.03 -12.32
N TYR A 146 -1.55 0.23 -12.09
CA TYR A 146 -2.46 1.36 -12.01
C TYR A 146 -3.09 1.68 -13.37
N ILE A 147 -2.27 1.73 -14.44
CA ILE A 147 -2.77 2.01 -15.80
C ILE A 147 -3.73 0.92 -16.26
N GLU A 148 -3.40 -0.35 -16.08
CA GLU A 148 -4.27 -1.48 -16.44
C GLU A 148 -5.62 -1.48 -15.70
N ARG A 149 -5.67 -0.97 -14.45
CA ARG A 149 -6.86 -0.98 -13.60
C ARG A 149 -7.68 0.30 -13.67
N TYR A 150 -7.01 1.46 -13.69
CA TYR A 150 -7.68 2.75 -13.50
C TYR A 150 -7.60 3.67 -14.72
N LEU A 151 -6.62 3.46 -15.62
CA LEU A 151 -6.41 4.31 -16.80
C LEU A 151 -6.26 3.49 -18.10
N PRO A 152 -7.22 2.61 -18.46
CA PRO A 152 -7.06 1.69 -19.59
C PRO A 152 -6.82 2.40 -20.93
N LYS A 153 -7.27 3.65 -21.08
CA LYS A 153 -6.96 4.50 -22.27
C LYS A 153 -5.45 4.71 -22.48
N LEU A 154 -4.64 4.57 -21.44
CA LEU A 154 -3.18 4.75 -21.47
C LEU A 154 -2.42 3.45 -21.75
N ILE A 155 -3.07 2.29 -21.79
CA ILE A 155 -2.42 1.00 -22.11
C ILE A 155 -1.63 1.07 -23.43
N PRO A 156 -2.15 1.63 -24.53
CA PRO A 156 -1.39 1.76 -25.77
C PRO A 156 -0.18 2.69 -25.69
N LYS A 157 -0.04 3.45 -24.60
CA LYS A 157 1.08 4.37 -24.35
C LYS A 157 2.18 3.77 -23.47
N LEU A 158 1.92 2.64 -22.82
CA LEU A 158 2.99 1.90 -22.16
C LEU A 158 3.99 1.39 -23.18
N PHE A 159 5.29 1.58 -22.92
CA PHE A 159 6.32 1.00 -23.77
C PHE A 159 6.15 -0.51 -23.83
N PRO A 160 5.99 -1.10 -25.01
CA PRO A 160 5.83 -2.53 -25.17
C PRO A 160 7.19 -3.26 -25.19
N VAL A 161 8.03 -2.95 -24.22
CA VAL A 161 9.33 -3.59 -24.00
C VAL A 161 9.32 -4.18 -22.59
N GLN A 162 9.90 -5.33 -22.41
CA GLN A 162 9.99 -5.98 -21.10
C GLN A 162 10.81 -5.18 -20.08
N SER A 163 10.48 -5.31 -18.81
CA SER A 163 11.22 -4.68 -17.72
C SER A 163 12.64 -5.24 -17.61
N PRO A 164 13.56 -4.55 -16.91
CA PRO A 164 14.90 -5.07 -16.62
C PRO A 164 14.92 -6.50 -16.06
N LEU A 165 14.00 -6.81 -15.13
CA LEU A 165 13.86 -8.14 -14.58
C LEU A 165 13.52 -9.16 -15.66
N MET A 166 12.49 -8.87 -16.46
CA MET A 166 12.01 -9.81 -17.47
C MET A 166 13.00 -9.92 -18.63
N CYS A 167 13.68 -8.83 -19.02
CA CYS A 167 14.75 -8.87 -20.01
C CYS A 167 15.91 -9.78 -19.57
N ALA A 168 16.31 -9.69 -18.28
CA ALA A 168 17.32 -10.59 -17.73
C ALA A 168 16.84 -12.05 -17.73
N ALA A 169 15.61 -12.30 -17.31
CA ALA A 169 15.03 -13.64 -17.26
C ALA A 169 14.92 -14.29 -18.64
N ILE A 170 14.42 -13.56 -19.63
CA ILE A 170 14.35 -14.01 -21.03
C ILE A 170 15.73 -14.33 -21.57
N TYR A 171 16.72 -13.44 -21.34
CA TYR A 171 18.09 -13.68 -21.76
C TYR A 171 18.66 -14.97 -21.15
N VAL A 172 18.51 -15.15 -19.85
CA VAL A 172 18.98 -16.34 -19.13
C VAL A 172 18.32 -17.61 -19.67
N LYS A 173 17.01 -17.58 -19.92
CA LYS A 173 16.26 -18.74 -20.40
C LYS A 173 16.52 -19.04 -21.88
N LYS A 174 16.38 -18.04 -22.76
CA LYS A 174 16.42 -18.25 -24.22
C LYS A 174 17.83 -18.22 -24.78
N TYR A 175 18.71 -17.34 -24.29
CA TYR A 175 20.03 -17.09 -24.89
C TYR A 175 21.18 -17.77 -24.15
N MET A 176 21.07 -17.96 -22.81
CA MET A 176 22.01 -18.76 -22.04
C MET A 176 21.61 -20.23 -21.92
N GLY A 177 20.35 -20.57 -22.17
CA GLY A 177 19.83 -21.94 -22.08
C GLY A 177 19.70 -22.48 -20.68
N ILE A 178 19.72 -21.64 -19.64
CA ILE A 178 19.60 -22.04 -18.23
C ILE A 178 18.16 -22.41 -17.93
N LYS A 179 17.93 -23.65 -17.49
CA LYS A 179 16.61 -24.22 -17.19
C LYS A 179 16.18 -24.04 -15.73
N ASP A 180 17.07 -23.59 -14.87
CA ASP A 180 16.83 -23.41 -13.44
C ASP A 180 15.57 -22.57 -13.16
N LYS A 181 14.89 -22.80 -12.04
CA LYS A 181 13.93 -21.82 -11.52
C LYS A 181 14.66 -20.51 -11.26
N LEU A 182 14.02 -19.37 -11.55
CA LEU A 182 14.62 -18.06 -11.33
C LEU A 182 13.98 -17.38 -10.12
N ALA A 183 14.81 -16.87 -9.23
CA ALA A 183 14.38 -16.04 -8.11
C ALA A 183 14.89 -14.61 -8.30
N PHE A 184 14.02 -13.63 -8.10
CA PHE A 184 14.41 -12.22 -8.11
C PHE A 184 14.69 -11.73 -6.69
N ILE A 185 15.93 -11.34 -6.43
CA ILE A 185 16.32 -10.66 -5.18
C ILE A 185 16.00 -9.18 -5.35
N SER A 186 14.95 -8.71 -4.66
CA SER A 186 14.14 -7.57 -5.05
C SER A 186 14.00 -6.49 -3.97
N PRO A 187 14.05 -5.20 -4.33
CA PRO A 187 13.66 -4.12 -3.43
C PRO A 187 12.13 -3.85 -3.42
N CYS A 188 11.31 -4.67 -4.12
CA CYS A 188 9.94 -4.26 -4.48
C CYS A 188 8.91 -5.38 -4.30
N ILE A 189 7.84 -5.08 -3.56
CA ILE A 189 6.70 -5.99 -3.35
C ILE A 189 5.92 -6.18 -4.66
N ALA A 190 5.66 -5.08 -5.38
CA ALA A 190 4.84 -5.09 -6.60
C ALA A 190 5.44 -5.93 -7.75
N LYS A 191 6.73 -6.29 -7.68
CA LYS A 191 7.36 -7.20 -8.66
C LYS A 191 6.69 -8.58 -8.70
N LYS A 192 6.05 -8.99 -7.63
CA LYS A 192 5.24 -10.22 -7.62
C LYS A 192 4.08 -10.14 -8.63
N LEU A 193 3.44 -8.97 -8.80
CA LEU A 193 2.39 -8.78 -9.82
C LEU A 193 2.90 -8.95 -11.24
N GLU A 194 4.14 -8.52 -11.52
CA GLU A 194 4.77 -8.69 -12.82
C GLU A 194 5.20 -10.15 -13.05
N ILE A 195 5.73 -10.81 -12.02
CA ILE A 195 6.15 -12.21 -12.06
C ILE A 195 4.96 -13.13 -12.33
N ASP A 196 3.83 -12.87 -11.66
CA ASP A 196 2.61 -13.68 -11.78
C ASP A 196 1.73 -13.26 -12.99
N ASP A 197 2.14 -12.27 -13.79
CA ASP A 197 1.38 -11.87 -14.99
C ASP A 197 1.46 -12.98 -16.05
N PRO A 198 0.32 -13.53 -16.49
CA PRO A 198 0.30 -14.57 -17.52
C PRO A 198 1.01 -14.20 -18.83
N ASN A 199 1.08 -12.89 -19.15
CA ASN A 199 1.81 -12.41 -20.33
C ASN A 199 3.33 -12.60 -20.26
N ASN A 200 3.89 -12.96 -19.10
CA ASN A 200 5.33 -13.11 -18.84
C ASN A 200 5.82 -14.58 -18.83
N GLU A 201 5.00 -15.51 -19.31
CA GLU A 201 5.39 -16.93 -19.57
C GLU A 201 6.04 -17.64 -18.37
N ASN A 202 5.82 -17.17 -17.13
CA ASN A 202 6.37 -17.72 -15.88
C ASN A 202 7.92 -17.86 -15.88
N TYR A 203 8.64 -16.97 -16.56
CA TYR A 203 10.11 -17.02 -16.59
C TYR A 203 10.73 -16.91 -15.19
N VAL A 204 10.12 -16.17 -14.27
CA VAL A 204 10.58 -15.96 -12.90
C VAL A 204 9.61 -16.67 -11.94
N ASN A 205 10.13 -17.40 -10.95
CA ASN A 205 9.34 -18.21 -10.05
C ASN A 205 9.15 -17.60 -8.65
N TYR A 206 10.13 -16.79 -8.20
CA TYR A 206 10.11 -16.26 -6.84
C TYR A 206 10.43 -14.76 -6.84
N ASN A 207 9.67 -13.98 -6.07
CA ASN A 207 10.02 -12.62 -5.65
C ASN A 207 10.54 -12.71 -4.20
N VAL A 208 11.83 -12.48 -3.98
CA VAL A 208 12.48 -12.53 -2.67
C VAL A 208 12.86 -11.11 -2.30
N THR A 209 12.12 -10.49 -1.38
CA THR A 209 12.38 -9.09 -1.00
C THR A 209 13.60 -8.98 -0.10
N PHE A 210 14.26 -7.83 -0.11
CA PHE A 210 15.47 -7.62 0.68
C PHE A 210 15.19 -7.76 2.18
N SER A 211 14.12 -7.15 2.68
CA SER A 211 13.75 -7.23 4.10
C SER A 211 13.54 -8.68 4.56
N HIS A 212 12.73 -9.45 3.83
CA HIS A 212 12.48 -10.84 4.18
C HIS A 212 13.70 -11.74 3.98
N LEU A 213 14.53 -11.47 2.96
CA LEU A 213 15.80 -12.18 2.76
C LEU A 213 16.72 -12.01 3.98
N ILE A 214 16.95 -10.75 4.38
CA ILE A 214 17.84 -10.44 5.50
C ILE A 214 17.28 -11.00 6.80
N ASP A 215 15.98 -10.87 7.06
CA ASP A 215 15.35 -11.41 8.25
C ASP A 215 15.42 -12.94 8.30
N TYR A 216 15.22 -13.61 7.15
CA TYR A 216 15.37 -15.05 7.06
C TYR A 216 16.81 -15.48 7.35
N MET A 217 17.81 -14.80 6.77
CA MET A 217 19.22 -15.10 6.98
C MET A 217 19.63 -14.88 8.45
N LYS A 218 19.19 -13.78 9.07
CA LYS A 218 19.42 -13.51 10.50
C LYS A 218 18.78 -14.58 11.38
N LYS A 219 17.50 -14.89 11.17
CA LYS A 219 16.74 -15.88 11.94
C LYS A 219 17.36 -17.29 11.91
N HIS A 220 17.95 -17.66 10.78
CA HIS A 220 18.55 -18.98 10.58
C HIS A 220 20.08 -18.97 10.71
N ASN A 221 20.68 -17.85 11.16
CA ASN A 221 22.14 -17.68 11.30
C ASN A 221 22.92 -18.07 10.02
N ILE A 222 22.39 -17.73 8.85
CA ILE A 222 23.00 -18.03 7.56
C ILE A 222 24.07 -16.98 7.28
N LYS A 223 25.32 -17.41 7.13
CA LYS A 223 26.48 -16.57 6.82
C LYS A 223 27.21 -17.15 5.63
N GLY A 224 27.79 -16.29 4.79
CA GLY A 224 28.62 -16.64 3.65
C GLY A 224 29.94 -15.90 3.66
N GLU A 225 30.92 -16.47 2.98
CA GLU A 225 32.15 -15.81 2.62
C GLU A 225 31.90 -14.82 1.47
N GLU A 226 32.83 -13.89 1.24
CA GLU A 226 32.68 -12.95 0.13
C GLU A 226 32.67 -13.68 -1.22
N TYR A 227 31.62 -13.40 -2.02
CA TYR A 227 31.48 -13.90 -3.38
C TYR A 227 31.72 -12.76 -4.37
N THR A 228 32.63 -12.95 -5.32
CA THR A 228 33.13 -11.87 -6.20
C THR A 228 32.80 -12.06 -7.67
N ASP A 229 32.34 -13.23 -8.09
CA ASP A 229 32.22 -13.59 -9.48
C ASP A 229 30.78 -13.51 -9.98
N GLU A 230 30.55 -13.23 -11.25
CA GLU A 230 29.31 -13.28 -12.02
C GLU A 230 28.39 -12.06 -12.01
N ILE A 231 28.60 -11.02 -11.16
CA ILE A 231 27.71 -9.85 -11.19
C ILE A 231 28.39 -8.71 -11.96
N GLU A 232 27.92 -8.47 -13.18
CA GLU A 232 28.30 -7.31 -13.97
C GLU A 232 27.39 -6.12 -13.66
N TYR A 233 28.00 -4.96 -13.43
CA TYR A 233 27.31 -3.70 -13.26
C TYR A 233 27.62 -2.79 -14.48
N GLY A 234 26.61 -2.51 -15.28
CA GLY A 234 26.67 -1.55 -16.36
C GLY A 234 25.91 -0.25 -16.03
N LEU A 235 25.66 0.58 -17.02
CA LEU A 235 24.87 1.81 -16.84
C LEU A 235 23.42 1.50 -16.40
N GLY A 236 22.92 0.30 -16.73
CA GLY A 236 21.65 -0.22 -16.19
C GLY A 236 21.58 -0.28 -14.66
N SER A 237 22.72 -0.25 -13.98
CA SER A 237 22.78 -0.20 -12.51
C SER A 237 22.08 1.01 -11.89
N ILE A 238 21.92 2.12 -12.63
CA ILE A 238 21.25 3.33 -12.13
C ILE A 238 19.74 3.35 -12.35
N TYR A 239 19.14 2.32 -12.95
CA TYR A 239 17.68 2.25 -13.10
C TYR A 239 16.90 2.37 -11.78
N PRO A 240 17.42 1.93 -10.61
CA PRO A 240 16.75 2.16 -9.34
C PRO A 240 16.63 3.62 -8.92
N LEU A 241 17.40 4.53 -9.52
CA LEU A 241 17.32 5.97 -9.21
C LEU A 241 16.15 6.65 -9.94
N PRO A 242 15.57 7.70 -9.36
CA PRO A 242 14.70 8.62 -10.07
C PRO A 242 15.38 9.15 -11.34
N GLY A 243 14.71 9.03 -12.50
CA GLY A 243 15.29 9.41 -13.78
C GLY A 243 16.41 8.49 -14.31
N GLY A 244 16.61 7.31 -13.71
CA GLY A 244 17.64 6.37 -14.14
C GLY A 244 17.45 5.87 -15.56
N LEU A 245 16.24 5.54 -15.97
CA LEU A 245 15.91 5.19 -17.35
C LEU A 245 16.09 6.39 -18.29
N LYS A 246 15.61 7.57 -17.91
CA LYS A 246 15.85 8.81 -18.66
C LYS A 246 17.33 9.01 -18.95
N GLN A 247 18.20 8.93 -17.93
CA GLN A 247 19.65 9.07 -18.10
C GLN A 247 20.24 8.02 -19.05
N ASN A 248 19.77 6.77 -18.97
CA ASN A 248 20.18 5.70 -19.89
C ASN A 248 19.81 6.02 -21.34
N VAL A 249 18.57 6.45 -21.61
CA VAL A 249 18.12 6.78 -22.97
C VAL A 249 18.86 8.02 -23.51
N GLN A 250 18.99 9.08 -22.69
CA GLN A 250 19.72 10.30 -23.06
C GLN A 250 21.21 10.02 -23.36
N TRP A 251 21.80 9.05 -22.70
CA TRP A 251 23.19 8.64 -22.99
C TRP A 251 23.42 8.23 -24.46
N PHE A 252 22.38 7.64 -25.09
CA PHE A 252 22.45 7.15 -26.49
C PHE A 252 21.81 8.08 -27.49
N LEU A 253 20.84 8.91 -27.12
CA LEU A 253 20.14 9.80 -28.03
C LEU A 253 20.61 11.26 -27.96
N GLY A 254 21.26 11.65 -26.85
CA GLY A 254 21.68 13.02 -26.56
C GLY A 254 20.77 13.68 -25.50
N ASP A 255 21.28 14.74 -24.90
CA ASP A 255 20.63 15.43 -23.77
C ASP A 255 19.50 16.38 -24.22
N ASP A 256 19.45 16.73 -25.51
CA ASP A 256 18.42 17.61 -26.10
C ASP A 256 17.03 16.97 -26.13
N ILE A 257 16.94 15.65 -25.93
CA ILE A 257 15.67 14.93 -25.96
C ILE A 257 14.93 15.12 -24.63
N PHE A 258 13.77 15.73 -24.71
CA PHE A 258 12.94 15.93 -23.51
C PHE A 258 12.24 14.65 -23.11
N ILE A 259 12.62 14.11 -21.93
CA ILE A 259 11.98 13.01 -21.22
C ILE A 259 11.46 13.54 -19.91
N ARG A 260 10.16 13.44 -19.71
CA ARG A 260 9.52 13.88 -18.44
C ARG A 260 9.80 12.83 -17.37
N GLN A 261 10.22 13.28 -16.21
CA GLN A 261 10.47 12.44 -15.05
C GLN A 261 9.36 12.68 -14.02
N MET A 262 8.81 11.61 -13.44
CA MET A 262 7.71 11.69 -12.48
C MET A 262 7.73 10.53 -11.50
N GLU A 263 7.77 10.83 -10.21
CA GLU A 263 7.81 9.87 -9.12
C GLU A 263 6.79 10.23 -8.02
N GLY A 264 6.55 9.27 -7.13
CA GLY A 264 5.73 9.41 -5.92
C GLY A 264 4.32 8.84 -6.06
N GLU A 265 3.86 8.15 -5.01
CA GLU A 265 2.63 7.35 -4.98
C GLU A 265 1.36 8.15 -5.29
N LYS A 266 1.30 9.41 -4.89
CA LYS A 266 0.16 10.29 -5.21
C LYS A 266 0.43 11.14 -6.44
N ARG A 267 1.59 11.79 -6.48
CA ARG A 267 1.94 12.78 -7.48
C ARG A 267 1.95 12.21 -8.90
N MET A 268 2.52 11.02 -9.08
CA MET A 268 2.62 10.40 -10.40
C MET A 268 1.24 9.95 -10.90
N TYR A 269 0.42 9.31 -10.05
CA TYR A 269 -0.92 8.85 -10.45
C TYR A 269 -1.86 10.03 -10.73
N HIS A 270 -1.81 11.08 -9.91
CA HIS A 270 -2.56 12.31 -10.16
C HIS A 270 -2.17 12.98 -11.49
N TYR A 271 -0.87 13.02 -11.79
CA TYR A 271 -0.37 13.52 -13.07
C TYR A 271 -0.93 12.71 -14.27
N LEU A 272 -0.91 11.38 -14.19
CA LEU A 272 -1.45 10.53 -15.25
C LEU A 272 -2.95 10.74 -15.42
N GLU A 273 -3.70 10.84 -14.32
CA GLU A 273 -5.15 11.08 -14.36
C GLU A 273 -5.50 12.42 -15.01
N GLN A 274 -4.83 13.49 -14.62
CA GLN A 274 -5.06 14.83 -15.18
C GLN A 274 -4.66 14.94 -16.66
N ASN A 275 -3.65 14.20 -17.10
CA ASN A 275 -3.10 14.30 -18.45
C ASN A 275 -3.49 13.13 -19.37
N LYS A 276 -4.37 12.21 -18.91
CA LYS A 276 -4.72 10.99 -19.63
C LYS A 276 -5.15 11.23 -21.07
N ASP A 277 -6.00 12.24 -21.33
CA ASP A 277 -6.50 12.53 -22.67
C ASP A 277 -5.43 13.20 -23.56
N SER A 278 -4.54 13.99 -22.99
CA SER A 278 -3.43 14.59 -23.73
C SER A 278 -2.37 13.56 -24.12
N ILE A 279 -2.08 12.61 -23.23
CA ILE A 279 -1.16 11.51 -23.46
C ILE A 279 -1.75 10.53 -24.48
N ALA A 280 -2.99 10.09 -24.28
CA ALA A 280 -3.66 9.14 -25.17
C ALA A 280 -3.75 9.65 -26.61
N ASN A 281 -3.96 10.96 -26.80
CA ASN A 281 -4.12 11.61 -28.10
C ASN A 281 -2.82 12.20 -28.68
N ASN A 282 -1.64 11.83 -28.18
CA ASN A 282 -0.33 12.31 -28.64
C ASN A 282 -0.15 13.85 -28.62
N ARG A 283 -0.83 14.56 -27.71
CA ARG A 283 -0.74 16.02 -27.58
C ARG A 283 0.38 16.49 -26.64
N VAL A 284 1.30 15.58 -26.29
CA VAL A 284 2.44 15.85 -25.42
C VAL A 284 3.72 16.00 -26.25
N LYS A 285 4.66 16.83 -25.76
CA LYS A 285 5.92 17.15 -26.50
C LYS A 285 7.14 16.38 -26.00
N TYR A 286 7.00 15.52 -25.00
CA TYR A 286 8.09 14.68 -24.51
C TYR A 286 8.14 13.34 -25.25
N LEU A 287 9.32 12.72 -25.25
CA LEU A 287 9.49 11.38 -25.81
C LEU A 287 8.70 10.35 -25.00
N PHE A 288 8.85 10.37 -23.69
CA PHE A 288 8.06 9.57 -22.75
C PHE A 288 8.12 10.15 -21.34
N VAL A 289 7.27 9.62 -20.45
CA VAL A 289 7.32 9.83 -19.01
C VAL A 289 8.14 8.69 -18.40
N ASP A 290 9.27 9.02 -17.77
CA ASP A 290 10.01 8.10 -16.88
C ASP A 290 9.28 8.08 -15.53
N ALA A 291 8.48 7.03 -15.31
CA ALA A 291 7.49 6.94 -14.24
C ALA A 291 7.88 5.90 -13.20
N LEU A 292 8.01 6.31 -11.93
CA LEU A 292 8.24 5.44 -10.78
C LEU A 292 7.19 5.68 -9.70
N ASN A 293 6.77 4.62 -9.01
CA ASN A 293 5.87 4.73 -7.87
C ASN A 293 6.60 5.30 -6.64
N CYS A 294 7.78 4.77 -6.31
CA CYS A 294 8.54 5.19 -5.13
C CYS A 294 9.18 6.57 -5.37
N GLU A 295 8.95 7.52 -4.48
CA GLU A 295 9.40 8.92 -4.63
C GLU A 295 10.92 9.04 -4.77
N SER A 296 11.67 8.31 -3.96
CA SER A 296 13.14 8.31 -4.00
C SER A 296 13.73 7.17 -4.82
N GLY A 297 12.92 6.54 -5.70
CA GLY A 297 13.34 5.44 -6.56
C GLY A 297 13.32 4.07 -5.89
N CYS A 298 13.69 3.04 -6.66
CA CYS A 298 13.65 1.65 -6.20
C CYS A 298 14.72 1.32 -5.15
N ILE A 299 15.73 2.16 -4.96
CA ILE A 299 16.70 2.00 -3.85
C ILE A 299 16.05 2.16 -2.48
N TYR A 300 14.88 2.80 -2.44
CA TYR A 300 14.03 2.92 -1.27
C TYR A 300 12.67 2.26 -1.53
N GLY A 301 12.69 1.14 -2.23
CA GLY A 301 11.49 0.38 -2.57
C GLY A 301 10.87 -0.29 -1.35
N THR A 302 9.59 -0.62 -1.46
CA THR A 302 8.75 -1.14 -0.37
C THR A 302 9.11 -2.55 0.13
N GLY A 303 10.05 -3.24 -0.52
CA GLY A 303 10.62 -4.52 -0.07
C GLY A 303 11.93 -4.40 0.70
N ILE A 304 12.27 -3.20 1.22
CA ILE A 304 13.47 -2.90 1.98
C ILE A 304 13.08 -2.63 3.44
N GLU A 305 14.00 -2.84 4.38
CA GLU A 305 13.74 -2.50 5.79
C GLU A 305 13.56 -0.98 5.97
N SER A 306 12.57 -0.58 6.74
CA SER A 306 12.25 0.84 7.02
C SER A 306 13.43 1.63 7.59
N SER A 307 14.33 0.96 8.34
CA SER A 307 15.56 1.56 8.86
C SER A 307 16.56 2.03 7.80
N LYS A 308 16.39 1.58 6.55
CA LYS A 308 17.25 1.97 5.41
C LYS A 308 16.73 3.20 4.65
N LEU A 309 15.51 3.63 4.93
CA LEU A 309 14.91 4.79 4.29
C LEU A 309 15.67 6.07 4.67
N ASN A 310 15.86 6.96 3.69
CA ASN A 310 16.51 8.26 3.87
C ASN A 310 18.00 8.22 4.24
N ASN A 311 18.73 7.17 3.82
CA ASN A 311 20.18 7.09 4.01
C ASN A 311 20.93 7.41 2.70
N ASP A 312 21.53 8.58 2.60
CA ASP A 312 22.28 9.04 1.42
C ASP A 312 23.44 8.15 1.01
N ASN A 313 23.94 7.28 1.91
CA ASN A 313 24.97 6.30 1.56
C ASN A 313 24.50 5.34 0.46
N ASN A 314 23.20 5.01 0.41
CA ASN A 314 22.64 4.15 -0.62
C ASN A 314 22.74 4.82 -2.00
N LEU A 315 22.47 6.12 -2.07
CA LEU A 315 22.60 6.92 -3.28
C LEU A 315 24.06 7.03 -3.74
N SER A 316 24.96 7.33 -2.81
CA SER A 316 26.40 7.43 -3.08
C SER A 316 26.95 6.13 -3.66
N SER A 317 26.57 4.97 -3.12
CA SER A 317 26.98 3.66 -3.62
C SER A 317 26.57 3.43 -5.08
N LEU A 318 25.37 3.85 -5.48
CA LEU A 318 24.94 3.74 -6.90
C LEU A 318 25.67 4.72 -7.83
N ILE A 319 25.99 5.92 -7.36
CA ILE A 319 26.80 6.87 -8.09
C ILE A 319 28.20 6.31 -8.35
N ASP A 320 28.81 5.68 -7.35
CA ASP A 320 30.12 5.03 -7.48
C ASP A 320 30.07 3.88 -8.51
N ILE A 321 29.04 3.03 -8.47
CA ILE A 321 28.84 1.97 -9.47
C ILE A 321 28.71 2.57 -10.88
N LYS A 322 27.95 3.65 -11.05
CA LYS A 322 27.80 4.37 -12.31
C LYS A 322 29.15 4.88 -12.84
N GLU A 323 29.94 5.53 -11.98
CA GLU A 323 31.25 6.08 -12.37
C GLU A 323 32.25 4.95 -12.70
N GLN A 324 32.25 3.85 -11.95
CA GLN A 324 33.06 2.67 -12.26
C GLN A 324 32.66 2.06 -13.61
N SER A 325 31.35 1.91 -13.90
CA SER A 325 30.84 1.41 -15.17
C SER A 325 31.30 2.23 -16.37
N LYS A 326 31.41 3.56 -16.20
CA LYS A 326 31.90 4.47 -17.25
C LYS A 326 33.42 4.43 -17.44
N LYS A 327 34.20 3.98 -16.43
CA LYS A 327 35.66 3.85 -16.51
C LYS A 327 36.10 2.58 -17.26
N ASN A 328 35.31 1.52 -17.20
CA ASN A 328 35.67 0.17 -17.64
C ASN A 328 35.68 -0.06 -19.16
N GLY A 329 35.93 0.96 -20.00
CA GLY A 329 36.26 0.58 -21.35
C GLY A 329 36.18 1.61 -22.44
N ILE A 330 37.32 1.84 -23.08
CA ILE A 330 37.42 2.55 -24.38
C ILE A 330 36.64 1.83 -25.49
N ARG A 331 36.34 0.54 -25.34
CA ARG A 331 35.60 -0.30 -26.31
C ARG A 331 34.11 -0.46 -25.97
N SER A 332 33.65 -0.03 -24.81
CA SER A 332 32.27 -0.18 -24.32
C SER A 332 31.34 0.90 -24.91
N ALA A 333 30.04 0.57 -25.04
CA ALA A 333 28.97 1.52 -25.33
C ALA A 333 28.84 2.62 -24.24
N TRP A 334 29.41 2.39 -23.09
CA TRP A 334 29.41 3.29 -21.94
C TRP A 334 30.57 4.30 -21.89
N SER A 335 31.41 4.35 -22.95
CA SER A 335 32.57 5.26 -22.96
C SER A 335 32.16 6.72 -23.09
N LYS A 336 32.61 7.56 -22.12
CA LYS A 336 32.45 9.03 -22.16
C LYS A 336 33.08 9.69 -23.40
N LYS A 337 34.07 9.05 -23.99
CA LYS A 337 34.81 9.56 -25.18
C LYS A 337 34.03 9.46 -26.49
N LEU A 338 32.90 8.76 -26.52
CA LEU A 338 32.08 8.55 -27.69
C LEU A 338 30.91 9.53 -27.78
N LYS A 339 30.57 9.94 -28.99
CA LYS A 339 29.32 10.66 -29.26
C LYS A 339 28.11 9.72 -29.13
N PRO A 340 26.88 10.23 -28.82
CA PRO A 340 25.67 9.42 -28.65
C PRO A 340 25.44 8.40 -29.77
N ALA A 341 25.50 8.82 -31.04
CA ALA A 341 25.32 7.91 -32.18
C ALA A 341 26.36 6.76 -32.24
N GLN A 342 27.60 7.02 -31.83
CA GLN A 342 28.64 6.00 -31.77
C GLN A 342 28.38 5.01 -30.62
N ARG A 343 27.89 5.50 -29.49
CA ARG A 343 27.45 4.67 -28.34
C ARG A 343 26.32 3.74 -28.77
N LEU A 344 25.29 4.28 -29.43
CA LEU A 344 24.15 3.52 -29.96
C LEU A 344 24.59 2.43 -30.93
N LYS A 345 25.50 2.75 -31.88
CA LYS A 345 26.05 1.74 -32.80
C LYS A 345 26.75 0.59 -32.05
N ARG A 346 27.49 0.90 -30.97
CA ARG A 346 28.13 -0.13 -30.13
C ARG A 346 27.13 -0.95 -29.32
N LEU A 347 26.11 -0.33 -28.76
CA LEU A 347 25.04 -1.03 -28.04
C LEU A 347 24.34 -2.03 -28.96
N ASN A 348 23.97 -1.59 -30.18
CA ASN A 348 23.35 -2.46 -31.20
C ASN A 348 24.27 -3.61 -31.61
N LYS A 349 25.60 -3.38 -31.71
CA LYS A 349 26.57 -4.44 -31.97
C LYS A 349 26.64 -5.44 -30.79
N GLN A 350 26.63 -4.97 -29.58
CA GLN A 350 26.64 -5.81 -28.37
C GLN A 350 25.44 -6.76 -28.34
N PHE A 351 24.26 -6.27 -28.67
CA PHE A 351 23.01 -7.02 -28.65
C PHE A 351 22.55 -7.53 -30.02
N SER A 352 23.47 -7.59 -31.01
CA SER A 352 23.15 -7.99 -32.38
C SER A 352 22.62 -9.43 -32.56
N LYS A 353 22.84 -10.28 -31.55
CA LYS A 353 22.29 -11.66 -31.49
C LYS A 353 20.90 -11.74 -30.89
N LEU A 354 20.39 -10.65 -30.29
CA LEU A 354 19.07 -10.63 -29.69
C LEU A 354 18.00 -10.28 -30.72
N ASN A 355 16.85 -10.91 -30.59
CA ASN A 355 15.66 -10.57 -31.37
C ASN A 355 14.76 -9.66 -30.51
N LEU A 356 14.45 -8.44 -30.97
CA LEU A 356 13.60 -7.49 -30.23
C LEU A 356 12.23 -8.08 -29.89
N ASN A 357 11.67 -8.93 -30.77
CA ASN A 357 10.36 -9.55 -30.54
C ASN A 357 10.32 -10.46 -29.29
N ASP A 358 11.45 -11.03 -28.85
CA ASP A 358 11.51 -11.81 -27.62
C ASP A 358 11.31 -10.94 -26.37
N PHE A 359 11.53 -9.65 -26.49
CA PHE A 359 11.47 -8.68 -25.38
C PHE A 359 10.27 -7.75 -25.47
N ILE A 360 9.29 -8.06 -26.35
CA ILE A 360 8.04 -7.30 -26.43
C ILE A 360 7.09 -7.72 -25.30
N ARG A 361 6.57 -6.72 -24.59
CA ARG A 361 5.61 -6.88 -23.50
C ARG A 361 4.18 -6.64 -23.97
N LYS A 362 3.27 -7.48 -23.53
CA LYS A 362 1.83 -7.30 -23.67
C LYS A 362 1.21 -6.83 -22.35
N TYR A 363 0.11 -6.09 -22.43
CA TYR A 363 -0.62 -5.55 -21.28
C TYR A 363 -2.07 -6.00 -21.33
N THR A 364 -2.70 -6.07 -20.17
CA THR A 364 -4.09 -6.54 -20.04
C THR A 364 -4.96 -5.44 -19.44
N ASP A 365 -6.08 -5.12 -20.08
CA ASP A 365 -7.10 -4.25 -19.50
C ASP A 365 -7.81 -4.98 -18.35
N ARG A 366 -7.53 -4.53 -17.13
CA ARG A 366 -8.11 -5.05 -15.88
C ARG A 366 -9.15 -4.09 -15.27
N SER A 367 -9.52 -3.03 -15.99
CA SER A 367 -10.38 -1.96 -15.49
C SER A 367 -11.75 -2.42 -15.04
N LYS A 368 -12.31 -3.45 -15.67
CA LYS A 368 -13.61 -4.03 -15.30
C LYS A 368 -13.67 -4.49 -13.84
N GLN A 369 -12.53 -4.91 -13.25
CA GLN A 369 -12.45 -5.37 -11.86
C GLN A 369 -12.38 -4.22 -10.85
N CYS A 370 -12.10 -3.00 -11.33
CA CYS A 370 -11.86 -1.82 -10.51
C CYS A 370 -12.91 -0.73 -10.71
N GLN A 371 -13.93 -1.00 -11.54
CA GLN A 371 -15.02 -0.07 -11.76
C GLN A 371 -15.77 0.21 -10.45
N TYR A 372 -16.15 1.45 -10.27
CA TYR A 372 -17.04 1.92 -9.22
C TYR A 372 -17.98 2.98 -9.80
N HIS A 373 -19.15 3.08 -9.21
CA HIS A 373 -20.16 4.03 -9.65
C HIS A 373 -19.88 5.42 -9.07
N ILE A 374 -19.95 6.43 -9.91
CA ILE A 374 -19.93 7.83 -9.45
C ILE A 374 -21.39 8.25 -9.27
N PRO A 375 -21.86 8.42 -8.02
CA PRO A 375 -23.25 8.74 -7.75
C PRO A 375 -23.64 10.10 -8.36
N ASN A 376 -24.87 10.18 -8.84
CA ASN A 376 -25.46 11.45 -9.29
C ASN A 376 -25.76 12.37 -8.10
N VAL A 377 -26.19 13.61 -8.38
CA VAL A 377 -26.45 14.62 -7.34
C VAL A 377 -27.49 14.15 -6.31
N THR A 378 -28.55 13.48 -6.75
CA THR A 378 -29.62 12.98 -5.88
C THR A 378 -29.10 11.87 -4.95
N GLU A 379 -28.34 10.92 -5.49
CA GLU A 379 -27.73 9.84 -4.73
C GLU A 379 -26.72 10.38 -3.70
N LEU A 380 -25.88 11.36 -4.10
CA LEU A 380 -24.96 12.03 -3.17
C LEU A 380 -25.69 12.75 -2.04
N ASN A 381 -26.78 13.47 -2.37
CA ASN A 381 -27.59 14.17 -1.35
C ASN A 381 -28.15 13.18 -0.32
N ARG A 382 -28.65 12.02 -0.77
CA ARG A 382 -29.14 10.98 0.16
C ARG A 382 -28.04 10.49 1.10
N ILE A 383 -26.83 10.26 0.57
CA ILE A 383 -25.71 9.80 1.42
C ILE A 383 -25.29 10.89 2.39
N PHE A 384 -25.24 12.15 1.97
CA PHE A 384 -24.92 13.26 2.87
C PHE A 384 -25.93 13.39 4.02
N LEU A 385 -27.23 13.22 3.72
CA LEU A 385 -28.27 13.19 4.75
C LEU A 385 -28.08 12.01 5.73
N ASP A 386 -27.75 10.82 5.20
CA ASP A 386 -27.45 9.65 6.04
C ASP A 386 -26.17 9.84 6.89
N MET A 387 -25.22 10.66 6.45
CA MET A 387 -24.05 11.10 7.22
C MET A 387 -24.35 12.27 8.18
N GLY A 388 -25.61 12.70 8.34
CA GLY A 388 -26.00 13.84 9.16
C GLY A 388 -25.54 15.19 8.63
N LYS A 389 -25.21 15.31 7.31
CA LYS A 389 -24.72 16.51 6.64
C LYS A 389 -25.83 17.15 5.80
N GLU A 390 -26.65 17.95 6.44
CA GLU A 390 -27.80 18.61 5.81
C GLU A 390 -27.40 19.86 5.04
N LYS A 391 -26.52 20.67 5.67
CA LYS A 391 -26.07 21.96 5.15
C LYS A 391 -24.90 21.81 4.20
N GLU A 392 -24.79 22.71 3.23
CA GLU A 392 -23.70 22.74 2.25
C GLU A 392 -22.30 22.92 2.91
N GLU A 393 -22.23 23.69 3.99
CA GLU A 393 -20.99 23.89 4.76
C GLU A 393 -20.51 22.58 5.41
N GLU A 394 -21.45 21.79 5.94
CA GLU A 394 -21.15 20.49 6.55
C GLU A 394 -20.60 19.49 5.52
N ARG A 395 -21.07 19.57 4.27
CA ARG A 395 -20.61 18.73 3.14
C ARG A 395 -19.22 19.09 2.64
N LYS A 396 -18.70 20.27 3.03
CA LYS A 396 -17.40 20.81 2.62
C LYS A 396 -16.37 20.90 3.75
N ILE A 397 -16.63 20.30 4.90
CA ILE A 397 -15.69 20.29 6.04
C ILE A 397 -14.34 19.70 5.65
N ASN A 398 -14.31 18.65 4.84
CA ASN A 398 -13.11 18.02 4.26
C ASN A 398 -11.98 17.79 5.27
N CYS A 399 -12.30 17.31 6.48
CA CYS A 399 -11.34 17.12 7.57
C CYS A 399 -10.36 15.94 7.36
N SER A 400 -10.60 15.10 6.37
CA SER A 400 -9.81 13.93 5.97
C SER A 400 -9.62 12.83 7.04
N CYS A 401 -10.26 12.92 8.21
CA CYS A 401 -10.14 11.90 9.27
C CYS A 401 -10.59 10.51 8.85
N CYS A 402 -11.52 10.43 7.88
CA CYS A 402 -11.98 9.17 7.29
C CYS A 402 -11.00 8.58 6.25
N GLY A 403 -9.88 9.26 5.98
CA GLY A 403 -8.89 8.90 4.98
C GLY A 403 -9.16 9.42 3.56
N TYR A 404 -10.36 9.94 3.27
CA TYR A 404 -10.68 10.56 1.99
C TYR A 404 -10.37 12.05 1.99
N GLU A 405 -9.96 12.61 0.86
CA GLU A 405 -9.58 14.03 0.78
C GLU A 405 -10.78 14.96 0.93
N THR A 406 -11.92 14.58 0.37
CA THR A 406 -13.15 15.37 0.46
C THR A 406 -14.31 14.57 1.05
N CYS A 407 -15.29 15.27 1.61
CA CYS A 407 -16.54 14.64 2.04
C CYS A 407 -17.30 13.99 0.88
N ARG A 408 -17.12 14.51 -0.35
CA ARG A 408 -17.67 13.93 -1.57
C ARG A 408 -17.04 12.56 -1.87
N ASP A 409 -15.71 12.45 -1.77
CA ASP A 409 -15.00 11.17 -1.99
C ASP A 409 -15.44 10.13 -0.97
N MET A 410 -15.63 10.53 0.28
CA MET A 410 -16.19 9.68 1.32
C MET A 410 -17.61 9.22 0.95
N ALA A 411 -18.47 10.11 0.44
CA ALA A 411 -19.83 9.75 0.02
C ALA A 411 -19.80 8.78 -1.17
N VAL A 412 -18.92 8.98 -2.14
CA VAL A 412 -18.66 8.04 -3.24
C VAL A 412 -18.23 6.67 -2.71
N ALA A 413 -17.34 6.66 -1.73
CA ALA A 413 -16.85 5.42 -1.11
C ALA A 413 -17.96 4.68 -0.35
N ILE A 414 -18.85 5.39 0.35
CA ILE A 414 -20.02 4.80 1.03
C ILE A 414 -20.96 4.18 0.01
N TYR A 415 -21.26 4.91 -1.08
CA TYR A 415 -22.14 4.42 -2.14
C TYR A 415 -21.67 3.09 -2.73
N ASN A 416 -20.34 2.94 -2.88
CA ASN A 416 -19.71 1.75 -3.42
C ASN A 416 -19.34 0.69 -2.37
N HIS A 417 -19.79 0.83 -1.11
CA HIS A 417 -19.48 -0.08 0.00
C HIS A 417 -17.98 -0.20 0.32
N PHE A 418 -17.17 0.82 -0.01
CA PHE A 418 -15.76 0.89 0.37
C PHE A 418 -15.55 1.52 1.74
N SER A 419 -16.58 2.19 2.27
CA SER A 419 -16.58 2.80 3.58
C SER A 419 -17.99 2.79 4.19
N HIS A 420 -18.12 3.23 5.44
CA HIS A 420 -19.37 3.33 6.16
C HIS A 420 -19.46 4.69 6.86
N LYS A 421 -20.67 5.21 7.11
CA LYS A 421 -20.88 6.50 7.78
C LYS A 421 -20.18 6.57 9.16
N ASN A 422 -20.07 5.45 9.87
CA ASN A 422 -19.35 5.35 11.14
C ASN A 422 -17.84 5.61 11.01
N ASN A 423 -17.29 5.70 9.80
CA ASN A 423 -15.92 6.15 9.57
C ASN A 423 -15.80 7.68 9.51
N CYS A 424 -16.91 8.42 9.52
CA CYS A 424 -16.91 9.87 9.49
C CYS A 424 -16.92 10.42 10.94
N ILE A 425 -15.85 11.11 11.34
CA ILE A 425 -15.74 11.71 12.67
C ILE A 425 -16.85 12.73 12.95
N TYR A 426 -17.27 13.48 11.95
CA TYR A 426 -18.38 14.42 12.06
C TYR A 426 -19.69 13.70 12.43
N TYR A 427 -19.99 12.59 11.73
CA TYR A 427 -21.16 11.78 12.02
C TYR A 427 -21.13 11.21 13.44
N ILE A 428 -20.00 10.62 13.84
CA ILE A 428 -19.84 10.06 15.18
C ILE A 428 -19.98 11.14 16.26
N LYS A 429 -19.36 12.32 16.05
CA LYS A 429 -19.47 13.42 16.99
C LYS A 429 -20.94 13.83 17.19
N LYS A 430 -21.71 13.98 16.10
CA LYS A 430 -23.14 14.32 16.17
C LYS A 430 -23.94 13.27 16.92
N GLN A 431 -23.69 11.99 16.69
CA GLN A 431 -24.35 10.88 17.40
C GLN A 431 -24.03 10.91 18.92
N VAL A 432 -22.79 11.15 19.28
CA VAL A 432 -22.38 11.26 20.68
C VAL A 432 -23.05 12.46 21.37
N GLU A 433 -23.12 13.61 20.71
CA GLU A 433 -23.79 14.81 21.21
C GLU A 433 -25.29 14.58 21.41
N GLU A 434 -25.96 13.91 20.48
CA GLU A 434 -27.37 13.52 20.58
C GLU A 434 -27.63 12.54 21.73
N GLU A 435 -26.75 11.57 21.94
CA GLU A 435 -26.84 10.59 23.03
C GLU A 435 -26.56 11.21 24.38
N GLN A 436 -25.61 12.13 24.49
CA GLN A 436 -25.36 12.91 25.70
C GLN A 436 -26.58 13.76 26.07
N LEU A 437 -27.22 14.42 25.12
CA LEU A 437 -28.41 15.22 25.35
C LEU A 437 -29.57 14.37 25.88
N LYS A 438 -29.81 13.19 25.28
CA LYS A 438 -30.81 12.23 25.77
C LYS A 438 -30.52 11.75 27.20
N THR A 439 -29.25 11.47 27.49
CA THR A 439 -28.82 11.03 28.81
C THR A 439 -29.05 12.12 29.85
N LEU A 440 -28.76 13.38 29.52
CA LEU A 440 -29.04 14.51 30.41
C LEU A 440 -30.54 14.68 30.68
N GLN A 441 -31.38 14.59 29.64
CA GLN A 441 -32.84 14.64 29.80
C GLN A 441 -33.36 13.50 30.71
N GLN A 442 -32.89 12.27 30.50
CA GLN A 442 -33.23 11.13 31.33
C GLN A 442 -32.81 11.34 32.80
N ALA A 443 -31.64 11.92 33.03
CA ALA A 443 -31.15 12.23 34.37
C ALA A 443 -32.01 13.28 35.08
N GLU A 444 -32.48 14.31 34.36
CA GLU A 444 -33.43 15.32 34.89
C GLU A 444 -34.77 14.69 35.21
N ASP A 445 -35.32 13.84 34.37
CA ASP A 445 -36.58 13.13 34.62
C ASP A 445 -36.48 12.21 35.83
N ILE A 446 -35.39 11.46 35.96
CA ILE A 446 -35.14 10.60 37.14
C ILE A 446 -35.03 11.46 38.40
N LYS A 447 -34.36 12.61 38.35
CA LYS A 447 -34.26 13.53 39.50
C LYS A 447 -35.65 14.00 39.95
N LYS A 448 -36.48 14.42 39.00
CA LYS A 448 -37.86 14.87 39.27
C LYS A 448 -38.72 13.75 39.90
N GLN A 449 -38.67 12.55 39.35
CA GLN A 449 -39.34 11.38 39.89
C GLN A 449 -38.86 11.06 41.29
N LYS A 450 -37.56 11.19 41.59
CA LYS A 450 -36.99 10.99 42.91
C LYS A 450 -37.54 12.03 43.92
N GLU A 451 -37.62 13.30 43.51
CA GLU A 451 -38.20 14.36 44.36
C GLU A 451 -39.70 14.11 44.66
N GLU A 452 -40.47 13.71 43.66
CA GLU A 452 -41.89 13.32 43.82
C GLU A 452 -42.04 12.12 44.73
N LEU A 453 -41.16 11.11 44.61
CA LEU A 453 -41.16 9.92 45.46
C LEU A 453 -40.79 10.28 46.92
N LEU A 454 -39.80 11.12 47.14
CA LEU A 454 -39.43 11.59 48.46
C LEU A 454 -40.59 12.33 49.17
N TYR A 455 -41.27 13.21 48.44
CA TYR A 455 -42.46 13.90 48.92
C TYR A 455 -43.58 12.92 49.29
N ALA A 456 -43.83 11.90 48.48
CA ALA A 456 -44.83 10.88 48.77
C ALA A 456 -44.45 10.04 50.01
N VAL A 457 -43.15 9.71 50.18
CA VAL A 457 -42.65 8.99 51.35
C VAL A 457 -42.78 9.84 52.63
N GLU A 458 -42.45 11.14 52.56
CA GLU A 458 -42.70 12.06 53.73
C GLU A 458 -44.15 12.09 54.10
N LYS A 459 -45.08 12.25 53.19
CA LYS A 459 -46.52 12.25 53.42
C LYS A 459 -46.99 10.94 54.04
N ILE A 460 -46.54 9.80 53.58
CA ILE A 460 -46.85 8.50 54.14
C ILE A 460 -46.33 8.40 55.61
N ASN A 461 -45.10 8.88 55.86
CA ASN A 461 -44.54 8.89 57.22
C ASN A 461 -45.37 9.76 58.19
N ASP A 462 -45.84 10.94 57.74
CA ASP A 462 -46.71 11.80 58.55
C ASP A 462 -48.04 11.13 58.80
N GLU A 463 -48.66 10.47 57.86
CA GLU A 463 -49.89 9.68 58.02
C GLU A 463 -49.69 8.50 59.02
N PHE A 464 -48.55 7.78 58.90
CA PHE A 464 -48.20 6.74 59.85
C PHE A 464 -47.97 7.27 61.29
N SER A 465 -47.34 8.44 61.42
CA SER A 465 -47.15 9.09 62.70
C SER A 465 -48.49 9.45 63.34
N GLY A 466 -49.43 9.98 62.51
CA GLY A 466 -50.81 10.25 62.99
C GLY A 466 -51.56 8.97 63.42
N LEU A 467 -51.40 7.91 62.62
CA LEU A 467 -51.97 6.60 63.00
C LEU A 467 -51.36 6.04 64.29
N TYR A 468 -50.08 6.18 64.53
CA TYR A 468 -49.38 5.75 65.74
C TYR A 468 -49.93 6.47 66.96
N VAL A 469 -50.16 7.79 66.91
CA VAL A 469 -50.77 8.59 67.98
C VAL A 469 -52.18 8.13 68.20
N SER A 470 -52.99 7.87 67.19
CA SER A 470 -54.35 7.40 67.30
C SER A 470 -54.46 6.00 67.95
N VAL A 471 -53.54 5.08 67.57
CA VAL A 471 -53.46 3.73 68.18
C VAL A 471 -53.02 3.80 69.62
N ASP A 472 -52.06 4.66 69.97
CA ASP A 472 -51.66 4.87 71.40
C ASP A 472 -52.79 5.43 72.21
N GLN A 473 -53.59 6.35 71.67
CA GLN A 473 -54.74 6.91 72.33
C GLN A 473 -55.86 5.85 72.53
N MET A 474 -56.15 5.07 71.47
CA MET A 474 -57.11 3.94 71.60
C MET A 474 -56.63 2.87 72.60
N SER A 475 -55.34 2.62 72.70
CA SER A 475 -54.78 1.70 73.68
C SER A 475 -55.03 2.23 75.11
N LYS A 476 -54.76 3.52 75.35
CA LYS A 476 -55.03 4.16 76.64
C LYS A 476 -56.52 4.19 77.05
N GLU A 477 -57.39 4.44 76.03
CA GLU A 477 -58.86 4.39 76.25
C GLU A 477 -59.34 2.96 76.52
N ASN A 478 -58.74 1.93 75.85
CA ASN A 478 -59.03 0.55 76.14
C ASN A 478 -58.59 0.12 77.57
N ASP A 479 -57.38 0.56 77.94
CA ASP A 479 -56.90 0.29 79.32
C ASP A 479 -57.78 0.94 80.40
N ALA A 480 -58.22 2.20 80.17
CA ALA A 480 -59.14 2.90 81.02
C ALA A 480 -60.51 2.18 81.11
N ASN A 481 -61.06 1.75 79.94
CA ASN A 481 -62.31 0.98 79.89
C ASN A 481 -62.17 -0.40 80.59
N ALA A 482 -61.00 -1.04 80.55
CA ALA A 482 -60.75 -2.30 81.23
C ALA A 482 -60.70 -2.12 82.78
N GLU A 483 -60.06 -1.00 83.19
CA GLU A 483 -60.09 -0.63 84.63
C GLU A 483 -61.48 -0.32 85.11
N GLU A 484 -62.28 0.43 84.36
CA GLU A 484 -63.66 0.76 84.70
C GLU A 484 -64.56 -0.50 84.71
N THR A 485 -64.40 -1.42 83.78
CA THR A 485 -65.12 -2.70 83.73
C THR A 485 -64.71 -3.61 84.85
N SER A 486 -63.46 -3.59 85.30
CA SER A 486 -62.96 -4.31 86.46
C SER A 486 -63.52 -3.74 87.73
N GLY A 487 -63.66 -2.40 87.87
CA GLY A 487 -64.29 -1.70 88.99
C GLY A 487 -65.76 -2.08 89.12
N ILE A 488 -66.51 -2.07 88.01
CA ILE A 488 -67.96 -2.45 88.02
C ILE A 488 -68.13 -3.94 88.35
N SER A 489 -67.23 -4.81 87.98
CA SER A 489 -67.27 -6.23 88.31
C SER A 489 -66.97 -6.47 89.82
N GLY A 490 -66.18 -5.58 90.43
CA GLY A 490 -65.95 -5.61 91.91
C GLY A 490 -67.12 -5.12 92.71
N GLU A 491 -67.92 -4.16 92.23
CA GLU A 491 -69.14 -3.67 92.94
C GLU A 491 -70.32 -4.60 92.82
N MET A 492 -70.38 -5.55 91.86
CA MET A 492 -71.43 -6.56 91.75
C MET A 492 -71.20 -7.82 92.63
N GLN A 493 -70.16 -7.88 93.45
CA GLN A 493 -69.82 -8.99 94.33
C GLN A 493 -69.95 -8.65 95.87
N VAL A 494 -70.67 -7.58 96.20
CA VAL A 494 -70.96 -7.26 97.59
C VAL A 494 -72.45 -7.45 97.93
#